data_125453140584dd1ba568fcb863e3eac3
#
_entry.id   125453140584dd1ba568fcb863e3eac3
#
_cell.length_a   1.000
_cell.length_b   1.000
_cell.length_c   1.000
_cell.angle_alpha   90.00
_cell.angle_beta   90.00
_cell.angle_gamma   90.00
#
_symmetry.space_group_name_H-M   'P 1'
#
loop_
_entity.id
_entity.type
_entity.pdbx_description
1 polymer ?
#
loop_
_entity_poly.entity_id
_entity_poly.type
_entity_poly.pdbx_seq_one_letter_code
_entity_poly.pdbx_strand_id
1 'polypeptide(L)'
;MNRINQYSDAFTERMKTLLPDDYEAFIKSLDGYSPTSVRMNATKPTGKFADEENISWCNTGKYLNERPSFTFDPIFHAGSYYVQEASSMFLEEVWKQLNLGSQPLKVLDLCAAPGGKSTHLLSLMSAESLLVTNELIPNRNKILQQNIIKWGYANCIITQNKPEDFAGFENYFDVILIDAPCSGEGLFRKDKDAIGEWSEKNVATCAVRQKDIVTHAAACLKPGGHLIYSTCTYEPVENDENIAWMQQLGLQSLSLDLSKYPGVTKTQYGCQFYPHRIKGEGFYIAALQKEGTAHAYPSAPVNNKKLPLLSPALQGYLRQP
;
A
#
# COMPACT_ATOMS: atom_id res chain seq x y z
N MET A 1 6.17 -32.63 16.81
CA MET A 1 4.74 -32.27 16.84
C MET A 1 4.38 -31.73 15.47
N ASN A 2 3.44 -32.37 14.77
CA ASN A 2 2.97 -31.93 13.46
C ASN A 2 2.26 -30.57 13.61
N ARG A 3 2.84 -29.50 13.06
CA ARG A 3 2.32 -28.11 13.13
C ARG A 3 1.12 -27.84 12.22
N ILE A 4 0.61 -28.85 11.51
CA ILE A 4 -0.55 -28.72 10.60
C ILE A 4 -1.83 -28.30 11.37
N ASN A 5 -1.91 -28.53 12.68
CA ASN A 5 -3.09 -28.18 13.51
C ASN A 5 -3.11 -26.72 14.04
N GLN A 6 -2.21 -25.84 13.58
CA GLN A 6 -2.25 -24.45 14.05
C GLN A 6 -3.18 -23.55 13.21
N TYR A 7 -3.52 -23.95 11.99
CA TYR A 7 -4.43 -23.24 11.10
C TYR A 7 -5.85 -23.81 11.20
N SER A 8 -6.87 -22.98 11.02
CA SER A 8 -8.25 -23.45 11.02
C SER A 8 -8.52 -24.38 9.83
N ASP A 9 -9.50 -25.28 9.96
CA ASP A 9 -9.92 -26.16 8.88
C ASP A 9 -10.41 -25.35 7.67
N ALA A 10 -11.15 -24.26 7.91
CA ALA A 10 -11.64 -23.38 6.84
C ALA A 10 -10.51 -22.76 6.03
N PHE A 11 -9.46 -22.23 6.66
CA PHE A 11 -8.27 -21.73 5.97
C PHE A 11 -7.59 -22.85 5.18
N THR A 12 -7.40 -24.01 5.81
CA THR A 12 -6.70 -25.14 5.21
C THR A 12 -7.40 -25.64 3.94
N GLU A 13 -8.70 -25.89 3.99
CA GLU A 13 -9.49 -26.41 2.86
C GLU A 13 -9.57 -25.36 1.71
N ARG A 14 -9.70 -24.09 2.05
CA ARG A 14 -9.66 -23.03 1.04
C ARG A 14 -8.29 -22.96 0.35
N MET A 15 -7.18 -23.00 1.10
CA MET A 15 -5.85 -22.95 0.51
C MET A 15 -5.52 -24.17 -0.33
N LYS A 16 -6.03 -25.37 0.01
CA LYS A 16 -5.94 -26.54 -0.87
C LYS A 16 -6.68 -26.33 -2.19
N THR A 17 -7.81 -25.65 -2.15
CA THR A 17 -8.59 -25.33 -3.36
C THR A 17 -7.89 -24.29 -4.21
N LEU A 18 -7.29 -23.26 -3.61
CA LEU A 18 -6.58 -22.18 -4.32
C LEU A 18 -5.22 -22.62 -4.87
N LEU A 19 -4.56 -23.57 -4.22
CA LEU A 19 -3.21 -24.03 -4.53
C LEU A 19 -3.15 -25.57 -4.58
N PRO A 20 -3.93 -26.23 -5.46
CA PRO A 20 -4.05 -27.69 -5.45
C PRO A 20 -2.70 -28.41 -5.63
N ASP A 21 -1.81 -27.87 -6.45
CA ASP A 21 -0.49 -28.46 -6.73
C ASP A 21 0.61 -27.97 -5.79
N ASP A 22 0.43 -26.83 -5.14
CA ASP A 22 1.46 -26.12 -4.37
C ASP A 22 1.16 -26.02 -2.88
N TYR A 23 0.03 -26.57 -2.41
CA TYR A 23 -0.43 -26.42 -1.03
C TYR A 23 0.62 -26.82 0.02
N GLU A 24 1.30 -27.96 -0.19
CA GLU A 24 2.32 -28.45 0.74
C GLU A 24 3.54 -27.52 0.79
N ALA A 25 3.96 -27.01 -0.37
CA ALA A 25 5.04 -26.03 -0.45
C ALA A 25 4.65 -24.70 0.23
N PHE A 26 3.41 -24.27 0.03
CA PHE A 26 2.86 -23.06 0.66
C PHE A 26 2.85 -23.19 2.18
N ILE A 27 2.22 -24.23 2.75
CA ILE A 27 2.16 -24.43 4.20
C ILE A 27 3.55 -24.53 4.82
N LYS A 28 4.47 -25.27 4.19
CA LYS A 28 5.86 -25.34 4.64
C LYS A 28 6.54 -23.99 4.67
N SER A 29 6.24 -23.12 3.71
CA SER A 29 6.83 -21.77 3.64
C SER A 29 6.39 -20.85 4.77
N LEU A 30 5.17 -21.06 5.34
CA LEU A 30 4.67 -20.30 6.48
C LEU A 30 5.41 -20.60 7.80
N ASP A 31 6.13 -21.72 7.86
CA ASP A 31 7.02 -22.05 8.97
C ASP A 31 8.46 -21.57 8.76
N GLY A 32 8.75 -21.05 7.56
CA GLY A 32 10.07 -20.60 7.16
C GLY A 32 10.47 -19.26 7.77
N TYR A 33 11.69 -18.84 7.45
CA TYR A 33 12.20 -17.52 7.79
C TYR A 33 11.52 -16.42 6.95
N SER A 34 11.03 -15.38 7.61
CA SER A 34 10.50 -14.18 6.95
C SER A 34 11.65 -13.31 6.44
N PRO A 35 11.78 -13.07 5.11
CA PRO A 35 12.84 -12.23 4.58
C PRO A 35 12.77 -10.82 5.16
N THR A 36 13.92 -10.26 5.47
CA THR A 36 14.01 -8.85 5.84
C THR A 36 14.33 -8.03 4.61
N SER A 37 13.58 -6.94 4.41
CA SER A 37 13.81 -6.03 3.28
C SER A 37 13.67 -4.57 3.69
N VAL A 38 14.33 -3.70 2.95
CA VAL A 38 14.32 -2.25 3.15
C VAL A 38 14.14 -1.54 1.81
N ARG A 39 13.57 -0.36 1.85
CA ARG A 39 13.50 0.56 0.71
C ARG A 39 14.31 1.80 1.03
N MET A 40 15.31 2.10 0.17
CA MET A 40 16.21 3.23 0.34
C MET A 40 15.52 4.55 -0.02
N ASN A 41 15.89 5.62 0.67
CA ASN A 41 15.44 6.97 0.35
C ASN A 41 16.45 7.64 -0.60
N ALA A 42 16.08 7.84 -1.85
CA ALA A 42 16.95 8.42 -2.86
C ALA A 42 17.40 9.86 -2.55
N THR A 43 16.61 10.62 -1.75
CA THR A 43 16.96 11.99 -1.35
C THR A 43 17.91 12.03 -0.13
N LYS A 44 18.12 10.89 0.53
CA LYS A 44 19.02 10.73 1.69
C LYS A 44 19.98 9.55 1.46
N PRO A 45 20.85 9.65 0.44
CA PRO A 45 21.69 8.55 0.01
C PRO A 45 22.65 8.12 1.13
N THR A 46 22.90 6.81 1.18
CA THR A 46 23.86 6.19 2.08
C THR A 46 24.49 4.99 1.39
N GLY A 47 25.75 4.67 1.70
CA GLY A 47 26.41 3.44 1.25
C GLY A 47 25.91 2.18 1.96
N LYS A 48 25.07 2.32 3.01
CA LYS A 48 24.54 1.17 3.74
C LYS A 48 23.66 0.32 2.81
N PHE A 49 23.82 -0.99 2.90
CA PHE A 49 23.10 -1.98 2.08
C PHE A 49 23.38 -1.91 0.57
N ALA A 50 24.48 -1.26 0.13
CA ALA A 50 24.82 -1.16 -1.29
C ALA A 50 25.03 -2.54 -1.94
N ASP A 51 25.68 -3.46 -1.22
CA ASP A 51 26.04 -4.81 -1.70
C ASP A 51 24.90 -5.84 -1.48
N GLU A 52 23.78 -5.43 -0.87
CA GLU A 52 22.63 -6.32 -0.65
C GLU A 52 21.83 -6.56 -1.93
N GLU A 53 21.18 -7.72 -2.00
CA GLU A 53 20.38 -8.15 -3.15
C GLU A 53 19.25 -7.16 -3.50
N ASN A 54 19.14 -6.80 -4.76
CA ASN A 54 18.07 -5.92 -5.23
C ASN A 54 16.72 -6.64 -5.28
N ILE A 55 15.64 -5.91 -4.97
CA ILE A 55 14.27 -6.36 -5.23
C ILE A 55 13.94 -6.01 -6.68
N SER A 56 13.60 -7.01 -7.50
CA SER A 56 13.48 -6.86 -8.95
C SER A 56 12.39 -5.87 -9.40
N TRP A 57 11.36 -5.66 -8.60
CA TRP A 57 10.23 -4.74 -8.89
C TRP A 57 10.32 -3.39 -8.17
N CYS A 58 11.41 -3.12 -7.45
CA CYS A 58 11.61 -1.86 -6.74
C CYS A 58 13.05 -1.38 -6.86
N ASN A 59 13.28 -0.26 -7.56
CA ASN A 59 14.62 0.24 -7.87
C ASN A 59 15.47 0.55 -6.62
N THR A 60 14.84 0.91 -5.52
CA THR A 60 15.49 1.25 -4.24
C THR A 60 15.31 0.17 -3.18
N GLY A 61 14.67 -0.95 -3.55
CA GLY A 61 14.41 -2.08 -2.65
C GLY A 61 15.59 -3.01 -2.52
N LYS A 62 15.88 -3.44 -1.29
CA LYS A 62 16.97 -4.38 -0.96
C LYS A 62 16.48 -5.49 -0.05
N TYR A 63 16.84 -6.73 -0.34
CA TYR A 63 16.78 -7.83 0.61
C TYR A 63 18.00 -7.79 1.50
N LEU A 64 17.84 -7.96 2.80
CA LEU A 64 18.96 -8.04 3.73
C LEU A 64 19.29 -9.50 4.04
N ASN A 65 20.58 -9.83 4.01
CA ASN A 65 21.06 -11.17 4.38
C ASN A 65 20.78 -11.49 5.85
N GLU A 66 20.88 -10.47 6.72
CA GLU A 66 20.58 -10.57 8.14
C GLU A 66 19.65 -9.44 8.58
N ARG A 67 18.84 -9.68 9.62
CA ARG A 67 18.00 -8.64 10.21
C ARG A 67 18.80 -7.86 11.26
N PRO A 68 19.21 -6.61 10.98
CA PRO A 68 19.90 -5.78 11.96
C PRO A 68 18.95 -5.26 13.04
N SER A 69 19.52 -4.75 14.13
CA SER A 69 18.74 -3.98 15.12
C SER A 69 18.50 -2.56 14.62
N PHE A 70 17.39 -2.35 13.91
CA PHE A 70 17.03 -1.06 13.33
C PHE A 70 16.88 0.06 14.37
N THR A 71 16.47 -0.29 15.59
CA THR A 71 16.25 0.68 16.69
C THR A 71 17.53 1.44 17.07
N PHE A 72 18.70 0.82 16.92
CA PHE A 72 19.98 1.45 17.24
C PHE A 72 20.69 2.04 16.01
N ASP A 73 20.04 2.07 14.86
CA ASP A 73 20.62 2.59 13.64
C ASP A 73 20.28 4.07 13.43
N PRO A 74 21.25 5.00 13.58
CA PRO A 74 21.01 6.42 13.38
C PRO A 74 20.54 6.75 11.96
N ILE A 75 20.98 5.99 10.95
CA ILE A 75 20.57 6.19 9.54
C ILE A 75 19.09 5.84 9.34
N PHE A 76 18.58 4.83 10.06
CA PHE A 76 17.14 4.54 10.10
C PHE A 76 16.35 5.71 10.68
N HIS A 77 16.82 6.29 11.78
CA HIS A 77 16.17 7.44 12.40
C HIS A 77 16.29 8.72 11.56
N ALA A 78 17.36 8.85 10.77
CA ALA A 78 17.51 9.93 9.79
C ALA A 78 16.59 9.78 8.57
N GLY A 79 15.93 8.61 8.38
CA GLY A 79 15.02 8.34 7.28
C GLY A 79 15.70 8.05 5.93
N SER A 80 16.94 7.54 5.96
CA SER A 80 17.64 7.12 4.74
C SER A 80 17.12 5.81 4.17
N TYR A 81 16.35 5.04 4.94
CA TYR A 81 15.62 3.87 4.46
C TYR A 81 14.37 3.60 5.31
N TYR A 82 13.45 2.83 4.74
CA TYR A 82 12.24 2.32 5.39
C TYR A 82 12.31 0.79 5.44
N VAL A 83 12.00 0.17 6.58
CA VAL A 83 11.87 -1.29 6.69
C VAL A 83 10.51 -1.67 6.12
N GLN A 84 10.49 -2.20 4.90
CA GLN A 84 9.27 -2.52 4.17
C GLN A 84 9.34 -3.94 3.64
N GLU A 85 8.20 -4.64 3.69
CA GLU A 85 8.03 -5.97 3.13
C GLU A 85 8.14 -5.92 1.60
N ALA A 86 8.86 -6.87 1.02
CA ALA A 86 9.26 -6.85 -0.38
C ALA A 86 8.08 -6.89 -1.37
N SER A 87 7.07 -7.76 -1.13
CA SER A 87 5.90 -7.88 -2.01
C SER A 87 5.12 -6.58 -2.09
N SER A 88 5.00 -5.86 -0.96
CA SER A 88 4.31 -4.56 -0.90
C SER A 88 5.00 -3.46 -1.70
N MET A 89 6.30 -3.63 -2.03
CA MET A 89 7.04 -2.72 -2.90
C MET A 89 6.67 -2.88 -4.39
N PHE A 90 5.88 -3.90 -4.77
CA PHE A 90 5.35 -4.04 -6.13
C PHE A 90 4.47 -2.87 -6.56
N LEU A 91 4.05 -2.05 -5.60
CA LEU A 91 3.43 -0.75 -5.85
C LEU A 91 4.21 0.10 -6.85
N GLU A 92 5.57 0.05 -6.83
CA GLU A 92 6.41 0.77 -7.79
C GLU A 92 6.21 0.26 -9.22
N GLU A 93 6.10 -1.05 -9.40
CA GLU A 93 5.85 -1.63 -10.71
C GLU A 93 4.46 -1.28 -11.24
N VAL A 94 3.43 -1.33 -10.38
CA VAL A 94 2.09 -0.87 -10.75
C VAL A 94 2.12 0.60 -11.16
N TRP A 95 2.80 1.45 -10.38
CA TRP A 95 2.94 2.89 -10.69
C TRP A 95 3.60 3.13 -12.04
N LYS A 96 4.66 2.39 -12.38
CA LYS A 96 5.34 2.45 -13.67
C LYS A 96 4.44 2.02 -14.83
N GLN A 97 3.73 0.91 -14.67
CA GLN A 97 2.85 0.39 -15.75
C GLN A 97 1.65 1.31 -16.01
N LEU A 98 1.19 2.05 -15.00
CA LEU A 98 0.16 3.08 -15.14
C LEU A 98 0.70 4.43 -15.65
N ASN A 99 2.02 4.56 -15.90
CA ASN A 99 2.69 5.77 -16.39
C ASN A 99 2.41 7.03 -15.53
N LEU A 100 2.40 6.87 -14.19
CA LEU A 100 2.00 7.93 -13.26
C LEU A 100 3.14 8.88 -12.81
N GLY A 101 4.37 8.66 -13.25
CA GLY A 101 5.55 9.37 -12.72
C GLY A 101 5.86 10.74 -13.34
N SER A 102 5.26 11.09 -14.49
CA SER A 102 5.74 12.19 -15.33
C SER A 102 4.95 13.50 -15.23
N GLN A 103 3.86 13.54 -14.48
CA GLN A 103 2.99 14.72 -14.38
C GLN A 103 2.60 15.02 -12.93
N PRO A 104 2.24 16.27 -12.60
CA PRO A 104 1.70 16.62 -11.29
C PRO A 104 0.38 15.90 -11.03
N LEU A 105 0.30 15.19 -9.92
CA LEU A 105 -0.88 14.39 -9.51
C LEU A 105 -1.36 14.78 -8.12
N LYS A 106 -2.66 14.69 -7.92
CA LYS A 106 -3.29 14.69 -6.59
C LYS A 106 -3.56 13.24 -6.21
N VAL A 107 -2.86 12.77 -5.20
CA VAL A 107 -2.89 11.36 -4.77
C VAL A 107 -3.47 11.27 -3.37
N LEU A 108 -4.33 10.30 -3.13
CA LEU A 108 -4.85 9.97 -1.80
C LEU A 108 -4.39 8.56 -1.41
N ASP A 109 -3.73 8.43 -0.25
CA ASP A 109 -3.53 7.14 0.43
C ASP A 109 -4.50 7.08 1.61
N LEU A 110 -5.59 6.33 1.44
CA LEU A 110 -6.76 6.42 2.33
C LEU A 110 -6.60 5.60 3.62
N CYS A 111 -5.75 4.56 3.62
CA CYS A 111 -5.47 3.67 4.75
C CYS A 111 -3.95 3.59 5.00
N ALA A 112 -3.33 4.74 5.29
CA ALA A 112 -1.91 4.97 5.06
C ALA A 112 -0.95 4.37 6.10
N ALA A 113 -1.40 4.17 7.36
CA ALA A 113 -0.49 3.74 8.42
C ALA A 113 0.03 2.30 8.23
N PRO A 114 1.30 2.07 8.52
CA PRO A 114 2.27 2.97 9.20
C PRO A 114 3.04 3.93 8.29
N GLY A 115 2.75 4.00 6.98
CA GLY A 115 3.38 4.94 6.06
C GLY A 115 4.37 4.32 5.06
N GLY A 116 4.46 3.00 4.97
CA GLY A 116 5.35 2.31 4.03
C GLY A 116 4.99 2.61 2.58
N LYS A 117 3.71 2.48 2.21
CA LYS A 117 3.22 2.78 0.86
C LYS A 117 3.15 4.30 0.61
N SER A 118 2.76 5.12 1.60
CA SER A 118 2.77 6.58 1.48
C SER A 118 4.17 7.13 1.19
N THR A 119 5.18 6.70 1.95
CA THR A 119 6.58 7.11 1.71
C THR A 119 7.12 6.58 0.39
N HIS A 120 6.59 5.45 -0.09
CA HIS A 120 6.92 4.91 -1.41
C HIS A 120 6.33 5.80 -2.51
N LEU A 121 5.05 6.15 -2.44
CA LEU A 121 4.40 7.07 -3.36
C LEU A 121 5.14 8.41 -3.44
N LEU A 122 5.53 9.01 -2.31
CA LEU A 122 6.32 10.24 -2.27
C LEU A 122 7.63 10.13 -3.06
N SER A 123 8.27 8.97 -3.07
CA SER A 123 9.49 8.74 -3.85
C SER A 123 9.24 8.54 -5.35
N LEU A 124 8.02 8.19 -5.75
CA LEU A 124 7.63 7.90 -7.14
C LEU A 124 6.96 9.09 -7.84
N MET A 125 6.36 9.98 -7.06
CA MET A 125 5.63 11.15 -7.56
C MET A 125 6.58 12.27 -7.96
N SER A 126 6.14 13.11 -8.89
CA SER A 126 6.83 14.38 -9.18
C SER A 126 6.79 15.32 -7.96
N ALA A 127 7.76 16.21 -7.83
CA ALA A 127 7.82 17.19 -6.73
C ALA A 127 6.62 18.17 -6.71
N GLU A 128 5.96 18.36 -7.84
CA GLU A 128 4.78 19.20 -8.01
C GLU A 128 3.47 18.50 -7.67
N SER A 129 3.51 17.18 -7.45
CA SER A 129 2.36 16.39 -7.02
C SER A 129 2.05 16.63 -5.54
N LEU A 130 0.82 16.38 -5.14
CA LEU A 130 0.37 16.43 -3.75
C LEU A 130 -0.10 15.04 -3.30
N LEU A 131 0.48 14.54 -2.20
CA LEU A 131 -0.03 13.37 -1.51
C LEU A 131 -0.87 13.77 -0.30
N VAL A 132 -2.08 13.26 -0.19
CA VAL A 132 -2.89 13.27 1.03
C VAL A 132 -2.82 11.86 1.63
N THR A 133 -2.31 11.74 2.85
CA THR A 133 -2.28 10.47 3.59
C THR A 133 -3.30 10.51 4.71
N ASN A 134 -4.11 9.47 4.83
CA ASN A 134 -5.14 9.39 5.84
C ASN A 134 -5.02 8.13 6.69
N GLU A 135 -5.20 8.27 8.00
CA GLU A 135 -5.33 7.13 8.91
C GLU A 135 -6.33 7.48 10.01
N LEU A 136 -7.38 6.69 10.11
CA LEU A 136 -8.47 6.93 11.06
C LEU A 136 -8.05 6.73 12.52
N ILE A 137 -7.22 5.72 12.80
CA ILE A 137 -6.87 5.30 14.17
C ILE A 137 -5.78 6.20 14.73
N PRO A 138 -6.04 6.96 15.85
CA PRO A 138 -5.11 7.98 16.35
C PRO A 138 -3.69 7.49 16.62
N ASN A 139 -3.55 6.31 17.23
CA ASN A 139 -2.22 5.77 17.55
C ASN A 139 -1.45 5.36 16.29
N ARG A 140 -2.14 4.81 15.28
CA ARG A 140 -1.53 4.49 13.98
C ARG A 140 -1.19 5.76 13.20
N ASN A 141 -2.05 6.79 13.28
CA ASN A 141 -1.80 8.09 12.64
C ASN A 141 -0.54 8.77 13.18
N LYS A 142 -0.27 8.70 14.50
CA LYS A 142 0.99 9.20 15.08
C LYS A 142 2.22 8.51 14.49
N ILE A 143 2.16 7.21 14.25
CA ILE A 143 3.25 6.45 13.62
C ILE A 143 3.42 6.89 12.15
N LEU A 144 2.33 7.06 11.44
CA LEU A 144 2.33 7.61 10.07
C LEU A 144 3.02 8.97 10.02
N GLN A 145 2.63 9.91 10.90
CA GLN A 145 3.22 11.23 10.99
C GLN A 145 4.74 11.16 11.21
N GLN A 146 5.20 10.35 12.16
CA GLN A 146 6.63 10.18 12.42
C GLN A 146 7.38 9.66 11.18
N ASN A 147 6.82 8.70 10.47
CA ASN A 147 7.44 8.11 9.29
C ASN A 147 7.45 9.08 8.10
N ILE A 148 6.38 9.84 7.87
CA ILE A 148 6.33 10.86 6.81
C ILE A 148 7.33 11.99 7.10
N ILE A 149 7.36 12.53 8.34
CA ILE A 149 8.31 13.55 8.73
C ILE A 149 9.75 13.06 8.58
N LYS A 150 10.01 11.84 9.06
CA LYS A 150 11.32 11.20 8.93
C LYS A 150 11.72 10.98 7.47
N TRP A 151 10.78 10.69 6.57
CA TRP A 151 11.04 10.51 5.15
C TRP A 151 11.48 11.81 4.48
N GLY A 152 10.86 12.96 4.83
CA GLY A 152 11.37 14.31 4.56
C GLY A 152 10.90 14.95 3.25
N TYR A 153 9.83 14.46 2.65
CA TYR A 153 9.19 15.11 1.49
C TYR A 153 8.16 16.15 1.94
N ALA A 154 8.15 17.34 1.31
CA ALA A 154 7.31 18.45 1.73
C ALA A 154 5.90 18.45 1.12
N ASN A 155 5.68 17.70 0.04
CA ASN A 155 4.43 17.68 -0.74
C ASN A 155 3.42 16.66 -0.21
N CYS A 156 3.24 16.61 1.13
CA CYS A 156 2.36 15.68 1.81
C CYS A 156 1.49 16.37 2.86
N ILE A 157 0.20 16.03 2.87
CA ILE A 157 -0.76 16.42 3.91
C ILE A 157 -1.18 15.14 4.66
N ILE A 158 -1.14 15.19 5.99
CA ILE A 158 -1.53 14.06 6.84
C ILE A 158 -2.88 14.39 7.48
N THR A 159 -3.85 13.49 7.34
CA THR A 159 -5.21 13.66 7.89
C THR A 159 -5.58 12.49 8.81
N GLN A 160 -6.61 12.72 9.62
CA GLN A 160 -7.19 11.72 10.50
C GLN A 160 -8.71 11.79 10.37
N ASN A 161 -9.23 11.22 9.29
CA ASN A 161 -10.62 11.33 8.90
C ASN A 161 -11.21 9.94 8.59
N LYS A 162 -12.52 9.82 8.68
CA LYS A 162 -13.24 8.67 8.15
C LYS A 162 -13.34 8.78 6.62
N PRO A 163 -13.56 7.67 5.90
CA PRO A 163 -13.72 7.71 4.44
C PRO A 163 -14.85 8.66 3.98
N GLU A 164 -15.98 8.69 4.68
CA GLU A 164 -17.12 9.58 4.38
C GLU A 164 -16.79 11.08 4.51
N ASP A 165 -15.79 11.46 5.31
CA ASP A 165 -15.39 12.87 5.48
C ASP A 165 -14.76 13.44 4.20
N PHE A 166 -14.35 12.57 3.25
CA PHE A 166 -13.81 12.97 1.95
C PHE A 166 -14.91 13.31 0.91
N ALA A 167 -16.19 13.22 1.25
CA ALA A 167 -17.30 13.48 0.31
C ALA A 167 -17.24 14.85 -0.38
N GLY A 168 -16.58 15.86 0.24
CA GLY A 168 -16.36 17.17 -0.39
C GLY A 168 -15.32 17.19 -1.50
N PHE A 169 -14.61 16.09 -1.76
CA PHE A 169 -13.57 15.95 -2.78
C PHE A 169 -14.04 15.13 -3.99
N GLU A 170 -15.30 15.25 -4.37
CA GLU A 170 -15.85 14.53 -5.53
C GLU A 170 -14.99 14.80 -6.80
N ASN A 171 -14.59 13.73 -7.49
CA ASN A 171 -13.76 13.78 -8.70
C ASN A 171 -12.47 14.63 -8.56
N TYR A 172 -11.82 14.58 -7.41
CA TYR A 172 -10.69 15.46 -7.08
C TYR A 172 -9.32 14.79 -7.27
N PHE A 173 -9.19 13.50 -6.91
CA PHE A 173 -7.90 12.80 -6.96
C PHE A 173 -7.68 12.12 -8.30
N ASP A 174 -6.44 12.20 -8.78
CA ASP A 174 -5.98 11.51 -9.99
C ASP A 174 -5.69 10.04 -9.71
N VAL A 175 -5.17 9.76 -8.50
CA VAL A 175 -4.86 8.40 -8.03
C VAL A 175 -5.31 8.24 -6.59
N ILE A 176 -5.92 7.11 -6.29
CA ILE A 176 -6.24 6.70 -4.91
C ILE A 176 -5.60 5.34 -4.64
N LEU A 177 -4.82 5.24 -3.57
CA LEU A 177 -4.33 3.99 -3.02
C LEU A 177 -5.20 3.60 -1.82
N ILE A 178 -5.63 2.34 -1.80
CA ILE A 178 -6.30 1.72 -0.67
C ILE A 178 -5.52 0.45 -0.30
N ASP A 179 -4.64 0.56 0.71
CA ASP A 179 -4.08 -0.61 1.38
C ASP A 179 -5.09 -1.04 2.44
N ALA A 180 -6.02 -1.87 2.02
CA ALA A 180 -7.25 -2.09 2.76
C ALA A 180 -7.02 -2.87 4.07
N PRO A 181 -7.69 -2.48 5.18
CA PRO A 181 -7.72 -3.32 6.37
C PRO A 181 -8.33 -4.67 6.01
N CYS A 182 -7.59 -5.75 6.26
CA CYS A 182 -7.92 -7.10 5.81
C CYS A 182 -7.73 -8.14 6.92
N SER A 183 -8.09 -9.40 6.65
CA SER A 183 -7.96 -10.52 7.58
C SER A 183 -6.52 -10.90 7.93
N GLY A 184 -5.53 -10.44 7.16
CA GLY A 184 -4.11 -10.47 7.52
C GLY A 184 -3.41 -11.81 7.37
N GLU A 185 -3.92 -12.75 6.59
CA GLU A 185 -3.34 -14.09 6.39
C GLU A 185 -1.90 -14.06 5.86
N GLY A 186 -1.57 -13.05 5.07
CA GLY A 186 -0.21 -12.84 4.58
C GLY A 186 0.82 -12.56 5.68
N LEU A 187 0.37 -12.32 6.91
CA LEU A 187 1.23 -12.09 8.06
C LEU A 187 1.52 -13.38 8.87
N PHE A 188 0.87 -14.50 8.60
CA PHE A 188 0.96 -15.73 9.40
C PHE A 188 2.38 -16.25 9.59
N ARG A 189 3.26 -16.07 8.62
CA ARG A 189 4.68 -16.41 8.75
C ARG A 189 5.41 -15.51 9.74
N LYS A 190 5.12 -14.20 9.69
CA LYS A 190 5.82 -13.16 10.43
C LYS A 190 5.24 -12.95 11.83
N ASP A 191 3.93 -13.06 11.95
CA ASP A 191 3.17 -12.78 13.17
C ASP A 191 2.26 -13.97 13.51
N LYS A 192 2.64 -14.71 14.54
CA LYS A 192 1.89 -15.89 14.95
C LYS A 192 0.58 -15.56 15.68
N ASP A 193 0.47 -14.36 16.24
CA ASP A 193 -0.77 -13.91 16.90
C ASP A 193 -1.87 -13.70 15.86
N ALA A 194 -1.51 -13.28 14.62
CA ALA A 194 -2.46 -13.15 13.51
C ALA A 194 -3.20 -14.45 13.18
N ILE A 195 -2.58 -15.61 13.41
CA ILE A 195 -3.24 -16.93 13.21
C ILE A 195 -4.38 -17.10 14.21
N GLY A 196 -4.17 -16.71 15.48
CA GLY A 196 -5.17 -16.81 16.54
C GLY A 196 -6.31 -15.80 16.40
N GLU A 197 -6.07 -14.66 15.77
CA GLU A 197 -7.06 -13.61 15.53
C GLU A 197 -7.91 -13.87 14.28
N TRP A 198 -7.45 -14.73 13.39
CA TRP A 198 -8.16 -15.04 12.15
C TRP A 198 -9.44 -15.85 12.39
N SER A 199 -10.49 -15.47 11.68
CA SER A 199 -11.76 -16.20 11.61
C SER A 199 -12.55 -15.82 10.38
N GLU A 200 -13.42 -16.70 9.89
CA GLU A 200 -14.35 -16.40 8.77
C GLU A 200 -15.23 -15.17 9.08
N LYS A 201 -15.61 -14.98 10.34
CA LYS A 201 -16.34 -13.79 10.78
C LYS A 201 -15.51 -12.52 10.62
N ASN A 202 -14.21 -12.56 10.92
CA ASN A 202 -13.31 -11.43 10.74
C ASN A 202 -13.13 -11.12 9.25
N VAL A 203 -12.96 -12.14 8.42
CA VAL A 203 -12.93 -12.01 6.95
C VAL A 203 -14.16 -11.28 6.43
N ALA A 204 -15.36 -11.75 6.80
CA ALA A 204 -16.61 -11.12 6.39
C ALA A 204 -16.71 -9.65 6.86
N THR A 205 -16.27 -9.35 8.07
CA THR A 205 -16.23 -7.99 8.61
C THR A 205 -15.25 -7.10 7.82
N CYS A 206 -14.09 -7.62 7.45
CA CYS A 206 -13.11 -6.91 6.63
C CYS A 206 -13.67 -6.63 5.23
N ALA A 207 -14.28 -7.61 4.58
CA ALA A 207 -14.88 -7.44 3.25
C ALA A 207 -15.97 -6.36 3.23
N VAL A 208 -16.84 -6.29 4.25
CA VAL A 208 -17.84 -5.22 4.38
C VAL A 208 -17.19 -3.85 4.55
N ARG A 209 -16.17 -3.76 5.42
CA ARG A 209 -15.43 -2.51 5.64
C ARG A 209 -14.70 -2.04 4.39
N GLN A 210 -14.11 -2.95 3.63
CA GLN A 210 -13.43 -2.64 2.38
C GLN A 210 -14.39 -2.05 1.36
N LYS A 211 -15.60 -2.61 1.22
CA LYS A 211 -16.64 -2.08 0.34
C LYS A 211 -17.07 -0.67 0.73
N ASP A 212 -17.24 -0.40 2.00
CA ASP A 212 -17.54 0.94 2.52
C ASP A 212 -16.45 1.95 2.16
N ILE A 213 -15.17 1.61 2.44
CA ILE A 213 -14.01 2.45 2.10
C ILE A 213 -13.96 2.75 0.60
N VAL A 214 -14.10 1.72 -0.24
CA VAL A 214 -14.02 1.86 -1.70
C VAL A 214 -15.18 2.69 -2.25
N THR A 215 -16.40 2.54 -1.71
CA THR A 215 -17.57 3.34 -2.13
C THR A 215 -17.28 4.84 -2.01
N HIS A 216 -16.75 5.28 -0.87
CA HIS A 216 -16.38 6.67 -0.65
C HIS A 216 -15.20 7.12 -1.50
N ALA A 217 -14.19 6.25 -1.66
CA ALA A 217 -13.01 6.53 -2.48
C ALA A 217 -13.37 6.70 -3.97
N ALA A 218 -14.25 5.84 -4.51
CA ALA A 218 -14.68 5.90 -5.90
C ALA A 218 -15.34 7.23 -6.27
N ALA A 219 -16.10 7.84 -5.33
CA ALA A 219 -16.67 9.17 -5.53
C ALA A 219 -15.59 10.26 -5.65
N CYS A 220 -14.51 10.15 -4.87
CA CYS A 220 -13.40 11.11 -4.84
C CYS A 220 -12.44 10.98 -6.04
N LEU A 221 -12.44 9.85 -6.73
CA LEU A 221 -11.57 9.59 -7.87
C LEU A 221 -12.13 10.29 -9.11
N LYS A 222 -11.26 10.96 -9.88
CA LYS A 222 -11.60 11.55 -11.18
C LYS A 222 -12.03 10.48 -12.19
N PRO A 223 -12.92 10.80 -13.13
CA PRO A 223 -13.07 10.01 -14.35
C PRO A 223 -11.72 9.86 -15.07
N GLY A 224 -11.36 8.65 -15.49
CA GLY A 224 -10.04 8.33 -16.03
C GLY A 224 -8.91 8.21 -14.99
N GLY A 225 -9.18 8.51 -13.71
CA GLY A 225 -8.23 8.34 -12.60
C GLY A 225 -8.05 6.87 -12.23
N HIS A 226 -6.99 6.59 -11.46
CA HIS A 226 -6.59 5.23 -11.11
C HIS A 226 -6.80 4.92 -9.64
N LEU A 227 -7.39 3.76 -9.34
CA LEU A 227 -7.46 3.20 -8.00
C LEU A 227 -6.49 2.02 -7.93
N ILE A 228 -5.58 2.05 -6.96
CA ILE A 228 -4.69 0.93 -6.64
C ILE A 228 -5.21 0.33 -5.34
N TYR A 229 -5.59 -0.93 -5.39
CA TYR A 229 -6.14 -1.68 -4.25
C TYR A 229 -5.17 -2.76 -3.83
N SER A 230 -4.90 -2.89 -2.54
CA SER A 230 -4.03 -3.93 -1.99
C SER A 230 -4.52 -4.47 -0.65
N THR A 231 -4.17 -5.73 -0.38
CA THR A 231 -4.41 -6.41 0.90
C THR A 231 -3.20 -7.28 1.24
N CYS A 232 -3.09 -7.69 2.50
CA CYS A 232 -2.16 -8.72 2.94
C CYS A 232 -2.91 -10.02 3.29
N THR A 233 -3.80 -10.49 2.42
CA THR A 233 -4.55 -11.75 2.60
C THR A 233 -4.60 -12.58 1.33
N TYR A 234 -4.97 -13.85 1.45
CA TYR A 234 -5.21 -14.77 0.33
C TYR A 234 -6.72 -14.94 0.05
N GLU A 235 -7.58 -14.27 0.83
CA GLU A 235 -9.03 -14.41 0.75
C GLU A 235 -9.60 -13.88 -0.57
N PRO A 236 -10.26 -14.73 -1.38
CA PRO A 236 -10.87 -14.27 -2.63
C PRO A 236 -11.93 -13.18 -2.42
N VAL A 237 -12.73 -13.28 -1.33
CA VAL A 237 -13.80 -12.32 -1.02
C VAL A 237 -13.25 -10.92 -0.69
N GLU A 238 -12.02 -10.83 -0.21
CA GLU A 238 -11.34 -9.58 0.06
C GLU A 238 -10.51 -9.09 -1.15
N ASN A 239 -10.23 -9.96 -2.12
CA ASN A 239 -9.38 -9.74 -3.29
C ASN A 239 -10.21 -9.71 -4.59
N ASP A 240 -10.15 -10.75 -5.42
CA ASP A 240 -10.75 -10.74 -6.77
C ASP A 240 -12.29 -10.56 -6.74
N GLU A 241 -13.00 -11.14 -5.80
CA GLU A 241 -14.45 -10.94 -5.69
C GLU A 241 -14.80 -9.50 -5.31
N ASN A 242 -13.94 -8.87 -4.49
CA ASN A 242 -14.09 -7.46 -4.16
C ASN A 242 -13.82 -6.58 -5.39
N ILE A 243 -12.80 -6.90 -6.20
CA ILE A 243 -12.54 -6.20 -7.47
C ILE A 243 -13.72 -6.39 -8.45
N ALA A 244 -14.28 -7.59 -8.56
CA ALA A 244 -15.46 -7.83 -9.39
C ALA A 244 -16.66 -6.96 -8.97
N TRP A 245 -16.84 -6.77 -7.66
CA TRP A 245 -17.87 -5.86 -7.13
C TRP A 245 -17.53 -4.39 -7.45
N MET A 246 -16.27 -3.96 -7.37
CA MET A 246 -15.86 -2.58 -7.68
C MET A 246 -16.18 -2.17 -9.12
N GLN A 247 -16.25 -3.11 -10.06
CA GLN A 247 -16.65 -2.82 -11.44
C GLN A 247 -18.08 -2.28 -11.54
N GLN A 248 -18.97 -2.63 -10.58
CA GLN A 248 -20.31 -2.07 -10.51
C GLN A 248 -20.31 -0.57 -10.12
N LEU A 249 -19.19 -0.06 -9.62
CA LEU A 249 -18.97 1.35 -9.32
C LEU A 249 -18.33 2.12 -10.48
N GLY A 250 -18.22 1.51 -11.68
CA GLY A 250 -17.55 2.08 -12.84
C GLY A 250 -16.02 2.08 -12.71
N LEU A 251 -15.44 1.14 -11.94
CA LEU A 251 -14.00 0.95 -11.79
C LEU A 251 -13.58 -0.29 -12.61
N GLN A 252 -12.99 -0.08 -13.78
CA GLN A 252 -12.54 -1.18 -14.65
C GLN A 252 -11.15 -1.66 -14.25
N SER A 253 -10.98 -2.98 -14.04
CA SER A 253 -9.69 -3.56 -13.73
C SER A 253 -8.72 -3.47 -14.91
N LEU A 254 -7.46 -3.15 -14.64
CA LEU A 254 -6.38 -3.08 -15.61
C LEU A 254 -5.47 -4.29 -15.47
N SER A 255 -5.13 -4.92 -16.61
CA SER A 255 -4.21 -6.05 -16.60
C SER A 255 -2.78 -5.57 -16.43
N LEU A 256 -2.08 -6.14 -15.44
CA LEU A 256 -0.65 -5.89 -15.21
C LEU A 256 0.20 -6.90 -15.98
N ASP A 257 1.30 -6.43 -16.57
CA ASP A 257 2.30 -7.29 -17.19
C ASP A 257 3.22 -7.90 -16.13
N LEU A 258 3.15 -9.21 -15.97
CA LEU A 258 3.96 -9.98 -15.03
C LEU A 258 5.08 -10.78 -15.69
N SER A 259 5.34 -10.58 -16.97
CA SER A 259 6.31 -11.37 -17.77
C SER A 259 7.72 -11.40 -17.15
N LYS A 260 8.10 -10.33 -16.44
CA LYS A 260 9.39 -10.21 -15.74
C LYS A 260 9.41 -10.81 -14.34
N TYR A 261 8.26 -11.24 -13.83
CA TYR A 261 8.08 -11.65 -12.43
C TYR A 261 7.37 -13.02 -12.34
N PRO A 262 8.03 -14.12 -12.80
CA PRO A 262 7.38 -15.43 -12.94
C PRO A 262 6.90 -16.04 -11.60
N GLY A 263 7.41 -15.56 -10.47
CA GLY A 263 6.94 -15.98 -9.14
C GLY A 263 5.67 -15.27 -8.67
N VAL A 264 5.26 -14.17 -9.33
CA VAL A 264 4.02 -13.46 -9.01
C VAL A 264 2.86 -14.13 -9.75
N THR A 265 1.83 -14.52 -9.01
CA THR A 265 0.67 -15.22 -9.57
C THR A 265 -0.33 -14.21 -10.13
N LYS A 266 -0.64 -14.32 -11.43
CA LYS A 266 -1.74 -13.57 -12.02
C LYS A 266 -3.07 -14.16 -11.55
N THR A 267 -3.97 -13.31 -11.05
CA THR A 267 -5.35 -13.68 -10.73
C THR A 267 -6.30 -13.16 -11.82
N GLN A 268 -7.61 -13.27 -11.60
CA GLN A 268 -8.57 -12.77 -12.57
C GLN A 268 -8.47 -11.26 -12.77
N TYR A 269 -8.21 -10.49 -11.72
CA TYR A 269 -8.25 -9.03 -11.75
C TYR A 269 -6.99 -8.34 -11.22
N GLY A 270 -6.07 -9.07 -10.61
CA GLY A 270 -4.86 -8.53 -10.01
C GLY A 270 -3.71 -9.50 -9.99
N CYS A 271 -2.87 -9.38 -8.97
CA CYS A 271 -1.76 -10.31 -8.74
C CYS A 271 -1.66 -10.68 -7.26
N GLN A 272 -1.40 -11.96 -7.01
CA GLN A 272 -1.23 -12.55 -5.69
C GLN A 272 0.22 -13.00 -5.51
N PHE A 273 0.77 -12.66 -4.36
CA PHE A 273 2.11 -13.05 -3.92
C PHE A 273 2.00 -14.15 -2.88
N TYR A 274 2.73 -15.23 -3.09
CA TYR A 274 2.77 -16.37 -2.19
C TYR A 274 4.19 -16.62 -1.70
N PRO A 275 4.44 -16.83 -0.39
CA PRO A 275 5.78 -16.92 0.18
C PRO A 275 6.61 -18.12 -0.28
N HIS A 276 5.99 -19.16 -0.86
CA HIS A 276 6.68 -20.30 -1.46
C HIS A 276 7.16 -20.04 -2.89
N ARG A 277 6.62 -19.02 -3.56
CA ARG A 277 6.94 -18.67 -4.95
C ARG A 277 7.86 -17.45 -5.05
N ILE A 278 7.86 -16.57 -4.03
CA ILE A 278 8.64 -15.33 -4.02
C ILE A 278 9.35 -15.14 -2.68
N LYS A 279 10.41 -14.34 -2.69
CA LYS A 279 11.13 -13.94 -1.47
C LYS A 279 10.40 -12.76 -0.81
N GLY A 280 9.19 -13.02 -0.30
CA GLY A 280 8.30 -12.01 0.31
C GLY A 280 7.15 -12.66 1.07
N GLU A 281 6.24 -11.86 1.59
CA GLU A 281 5.05 -12.30 2.31
C GLU A 281 3.82 -12.36 1.40
N GLY A 282 2.70 -12.83 1.98
CA GLY A 282 1.40 -12.80 1.30
C GLY A 282 0.94 -11.37 1.03
N PHE A 283 0.62 -11.09 -0.23
CA PHE A 283 0.18 -9.77 -0.65
C PHE A 283 -0.66 -9.88 -1.91
N TYR A 284 -1.68 -9.06 -2.02
CA TYR A 284 -2.48 -8.91 -3.22
C TYR A 284 -2.46 -7.45 -3.67
N ILE A 285 -2.42 -7.20 -4.99
CA ILE A 285 -2.53 -5.87 -5.56
C ILE A 285 -3.26 -5.90 -6.90
N ALA A 286 -4.15 -4.93 -7.10
CA ALA A 286 -4.87 -4.72 -8.35
C ALA A 286 -4.87 -3.23 -8.71
N ALA A 287 -4.91 -2.94 -10.01
CA ALA A 287 -5.06 -1.61 -10.55
C ALA A 287 -6.39 -1.48 -11.28
N LEU A 288 -7.11 -0.40 -11.03
CA LEU A 288 -8.38 -0.10 -11.68
C LEU A 288 -8.37 1.32 -12.24
N GLN A 289 -9.19 1.58 -13.25
CA GLN A 289 -9.43 2.92 -13.78
C GLN A 289 -10.92 3.26 -13.70
N LYS A 290 -11.23 4.47 -13.24
CA LYS A 290 -12.60 4.96 -13.22
C LYS A 290 -13.04 5.28 -14.66
N GLU A 291 -14.21 4.80 -15.04
CA GLU A 291 -14.81 5.09 -16.34
C GLU A 291 -15.03 6.58 -16.57
N GLY A 292 -15.01 6.99 -17.83
CA GLY A 292 -15.21 8.36 -18.25
C GLY A 292 -13.90 9.08 -18.59
N THR A 293 -14.04 10.26 -19.20
CA THR A 293 -12.92 11.14 -19.54
C THR A 293 -12.80 12.25 -18.52
N ALA A 294 -11.58 12.51 -18.06
CA ALA A 294 -11.31 13.65 -17.20
C ALA A 294 -11.64 14.96 -17.94
N HIS A 295 -12.70 15.62 -17.53
CA HIS A 295 -12.90 17.01 -17.92
C HIS A 295 -11.98 17.88 -17.05
N ALA A 296 -11.29 18.84 -17.66
CA ALA A 296 -10.56 19.84 -16.91
C ALA A 296 -11.57 20.62 -16.06
N TYR A 297 -11.61 20.31 -14.76
CA TYR A 297 -12.38 21.12 -13.83
C TYR A 297 -11.69 22.48 -13.70
N PRO A 298 -12.39 23.59 -13.92
CA PRO A 298 -11.83 24.88 -13.56
C PRO A 298 -11.52 24.84 -12.07
N SER A 299 -10.28 25.15 -11.70
CA SER A 299 -9.92 25.33 -10.30
C SER A 299 -10.88 26.35 -9.70
N ALA A 300 -11.74 25.92 -8.77
CA ALA A 300 -12.58 26.86 -8.06
C ALA A 300 -11.67 27.93 -7.45
N PRO A 301 -11.95 29.22 -7.63
CA PRO A 301 -11.12 30.27 -7.07
C PRO A 301 -11.07 30.04 -5.54
N VAL A 302 -9.87 29.78 -5.03
CA VAL A 302 -9.67 29.64 -3.59
C VAL A 302 -10.04 30.98 -2.96
N ASN A 303 -11.11 31.01 -2.19
CA ASN A 303 -11.51 32.19 -1.45
C ASN A 303 -10.54 32.40 -0.27
N ASN A 304 -9.38 33.00 -0.55
CA ASN A 304 -8.29 33.25 0.39
C ASN A 304 -8.72 34.15 1.60
N LYS A 305 -9.92 34.71 1.59
CA LYS A 305 -10.40 35.59 2.67
C LYS A 305 -10.66 34.87 4.00
N LYS A 306 -10.67 33.54 4.03
CA LYS A 306 -10.93 32.73 5.24
C LYS A 306 -9.71 31.99 5.81
N LEU A 307 -8.58 32.01 5.13
CA LEU A 307 -7.38 31.36 5.65
C LEU A 307 -6.69 32.34 6.62
N PRO A 308 -6.42 31.93 7.88
CA PRO A 308 -5.64 32.73 8.79
C PRO A 308 -4.24 32.97 8.20
N LEU A 309 -3.79 34.23 8.20
CA LEU A 309 -2.42 34.54 7.80
C LEU A 309 -1.45 33.81 8.72
N LEU A 310 -0.47 33.16 8.15
CA LEU A 310 0.63 32.57 8.93
C LEU A 310 1.28 33.66 9.77
N SER A 311 1.57 33.37 11.03
CA SER A 311 2.29 34.30 11.90
C SER A 311 3.62 34.73 11.25
N PRO A 312 4.11 35.95 11.51
CA PRO A 312 5.39 36.41 10.94
C PRO A 312 6.56 35.47 11.23
N ALA A 313 6.55 34.82 12.40
CA ALA A 313 7.54 33.80 12.77
C ALA A 313 7.51 32.58 11.82
N LEU A 314 6.33 32.04 11.50
CA LEU A 314 6.18 30.92 10.56
C LEU A 314 6.50 31.34 9.12
N GLN A 315 6.21 32.58 8.72
CA GLN A 315 6.60 33.11 7.40
C GLN A 315 8.13 33.19 7.23
N GLY A 316 8.86 33.47 8.33
CA GLY A 316 10.32 33.48 8.34
C GLY A 316 10.92 32.10 8.09
N TYR A 317 10.33 31.03 8.64
CA TYR A 317 10.77 29.66 8.40
C TYR A 317 10.55 29.17 6.97
N LEU A 318 9.49 29.62 6.30
CA LEU A 318 9.18 29.23 4.92
C LEU A 318 10.02 29.97 3.86
N ARG A 319 10.79 30.99 4.25
CA ARG A 319 11.63 31.80 3.35
C ARG A 319 13.12 31.47 3.42
N GLN A 320 13.50 30.50 4.25
CA GLN A 320 14.89 30.02 4.27
C GLN A 320 15.07 28.95 3.18
N PRO A 321 16.09 29.08 2.30
CA PRO A 321 16.37 28.11 1.24
C PRO A 321 16.79 26.74 1.77
#